data_aefeba400f0097143cc79451f16c7bd1
#
_entry.id   aefeba400f0097143cc79451f16c7bd1
#
_cell.length_a   1.000
_cell.length_b   1.000
_cell.length_c   1.000
_cell.angle_alpha   90.00
_cell.angle_beta   90.00
_cell.angle_gamma   90.00
#
_symmetry.space_group_name_H-M   'P 1'
#
loop_
_entity.id
_entity.type
_entity.pdbx_description
1 polymer ?
#
loop_
_entity_poly.entity_id
_entity_poly.type
_entity_poly.pdbx_seq_one_letter_code
_entity_poly.pdbx_strand_id
1 'polypeptide(L)'
;SLFQEDLRDLAVQEELIDEYLIDFRPEDETLKKVYEMNKKYNSLAEQEENVIRNVNWKLKKVEWDNLFNYGESNYINFENLNGIVGILGKNFSGKSSIIDSLLYTVYNSTSKNSRKNLNLINQNEDSCRGYAEIDIGTKTYKIERTSEKYKKKLKGKETLEAKTDVEFNVCDLLTGEEKSLNGTTRIETDYNIRRIFGTIDDFLLTSMASQMDPLSYLNEGSTKRKEILGK
;
A
#
# COMPACT_ATOMS: atom_id res chain seq x y z
N SER A 1 19.73 18.32 6.69
CA SER A 1 18.71 17.53 6.00
C SER A 1 18.97 17.66 4.51
N LEU A 2 19.53 16.64 3.93
CA LEU A 2 19.65 16.52 2.48
C LEU A 2 18.24 16.28 1.95
N PHE A 3 17.66 17.25 1.25
CA PHE A 3 16.53 17.04 0.37
C PHE A 3 17.00 16.02 -0.67
N GLN A 4 16.44 14.84 -0.64
CA GLN A 4 16.60 13.87 -1.69
C GLN A 4 15.65 14.33 -2.81
N GLU A 5 16.20 15.02 -3.80
CA GLU A 5 15.46 15.45 -4.98
C GLU A 5 14.88 14.23 -5.66
N ASP A 6 13.57 14.28 -5.96
CA ASP A 6 12.92 13.17 -6.64
C ASP A 6 13.34 13.19 -8.13
N LEU A 7 14.28 12.31 -8.47
CA LEU A 7 14.78 12.15 -9.85
C LEU A 7 13.69 11.76 -10.88
N ARG A 8 12.45 11.58 -10.45
CA ARG A 8 11.29 11.33 -11.32
C ARG A 8 10.56 12.62 -11.69
N ASP A 9 10.83 13.72 -10.98
CA ASP A 9 10.29 15.03 -11.32
C ASP A 9 10.92 15.50 -12.63
N LEU A 10 10.06 15.81 -13.62
CA LEU A 10 10.51 16.30 -14.91
C LEU A 10 11.35 17.58 -14.80
N ALA A 11 11.02 18.47 -13.86
CA ALA A 11 11.77 19.70 -13.67
C ALA A 11 13.19 19.43 -13.16
N VAL A 12 13.34 18.49 -12.20
CA VAL A 12 14.65 18.05 -11.70
C VAL A 12 15.46 17.36 -12.80
N GLN A 13 14.82 16.55 -13.64
CA GLN A 13 15.48 15.89 -14.77
C GLN A 13 15.93 16.89 -15.83
N GLU A 14 15.12 17.91 -16.15
CA GLU A 14 15.47 18.97 -17.09
C GLU A 14 16.66 19.79 -16.57
N GLU A 15 16.69 20.12 -15.28
CA GLU A 15 17.82 20.82 -14.64
C GLU A 15 19.12 20.00 -14.71
N LEU A 16 19.07 18.69 -14.45
CA LEU A 16 20.21 17.78 -14.57
C LEU A 16 20.68 17.62 -16.03
N ILE A 17 19.76 17.61 -16.99
CA ILE A 17 20.09 17.59 -18.42
C ILE A 17 20.81 18.87 -18.81
N ASP A 18 20.36 20.03 -18.35
CA ASP A 18 20.99 21.31 -18.61
C ASP A 18 22.39 21.38 -18.02
N GLU A 19 22.55 20.95 -16.76
CA GLU A 19 23.84 20.89 -16.10
C GLU A 19 24.82 19.98 -16.85
N TYR A 20 24.37 18.79 -17.28
CA TYR A 20 25.20 17.86 -18.04
C TYR A 20 25.60 18.37 -19.42
N LEU A 21 24.69 19.08 -20.11
CA LEU A 21 24.89 19.56 -21.48
C LEU A 21 25.57 20.92 -21.56
N ILE A 22 25.84 21.58 -20.44
CA ILE A 22 26.42 22.93 -20.39
C ILE A 22 27.77 23.04 -21.16
N ASP A 23 28.58 22.01 -21.07
CA ASP A 23 29.89 21.95 -21.75
C ASP A 23 29.78 21.62 -23.24
N PHE A 24 28.70 21.01 -23.68
CA PHE A 24 28.47 20.62 -25.08
C PHE A 24 27.84 21.71 -25.92
N ARG A 25 27.24 22.73 -25.30
CA ARG A 25 26.55 23.85 -25.92
C ARG A 25 25.67 23.45 -27.14
N PRO A 26 24.67 22.57 -26.91
CA PRO A 26 23.81 22.12 -28.00
C PRO A 26 23.03 23.28 -28.61
N GLU A 27 22.67 23.16 -29.89
CA GLU A 27 21.72 24.06 -30.51
C GLU A 27 20.34 23.95 -29.86
N ASP A 28 19.56 25.02 -29.79
CA ASP A 28 18.24 25.08 -29.15
C ASP A 28 17.28 24.03 -29.69
N GLU A 29 17.37 23.68 -30.98
CA GLU A 29 16.54 22.64 -31.58
C GLU A 29 16.92 21.24 -31.07
N THR A 30 18.19 21.00 -30.83
CA THR A 30 18.71 19.75 -30.25
C THR A 30 18.26 19.61 -28.82
N LEU A 31 18.34 20.66 -28.00
CA LEU A 31 17.92 20.69 -26.62
C LEU A 31 16.42 20.40 -26.49
N LYS A 32 15.58 21.02 -27.32
CA LYS A 32 14.13 20.70 -27.36
C LYS A 32 13.85 19.25 -27.67
N LYS A 33 14.57 18.64 -28.62
CA LYS A 33 14.43 17.21 -28.93
C LYS A 33 14.81 16.34 -27.74
N VAL A 34 15.84 16.71 -26.97
CA VAL A 34 16.25 15.98 -25.76
C VAL A 34 15.15 16.04 -24.71
N TYR A 35 14.55 17.19 -24.45
CA TYR A 35 13.42 17.32 -23.52
C TYR A 35 12.18 16.55 -23.96
N GLU A 36 11.84 16.61 -25.25
CA GLU A 36 10.73 15.81 -25.79
C GLU A 36 10.95 14.31 -25.64
N MET A 37 12.19 13.87 -25.89
CA MET A 37 12.57 12.46 -25.66
C MET A 37 12.49 12.10 -24.18
N ASN A 38 13.03 12.93 -23.28
CA ASN A 38 12.96 12.72 -21.85
C ASN A 38 11.50 12.58 -21.37
N LYS A 39 10.64 13.52 -21.74
CA LYS A 39 9.21 13.51 -21.45
C LYS A 39 8.52 12.26 -22.00
N LYS A 40 8.82 11.87 -23.23
CA LYS A 40 8.28 10.66 -23.87
C LYS A 40 8.68 9.40 -23.11
N TYR A 41 9.96 9.22 -22.78
CA TYR A 41 10.43 8.04 -22.09
C TYR A 41 10.00 8.01 -20.62
N ASN A 42 9.87 9.15 -19.97
CA ASN A 42 9.31 9.24 -18.63
C ASN A 42 7.85 8.78 -18.60
N SER A 43 7.03 9.25 -19.58
CA SER A 43 5.65 8.80 -19.69
C SER A 43 5.51 7.31 -20.05
N LEU A 44 6.44 6.75 -20.82
CA LEU A 44 6.50 5.32 -21.10
C LEU A 44 6.90 4.54 -19.85
N ALA A 45 7.88 5.02 -19.10
CA ALA A 45 8.30 4.41 -17.83
C ALA A 45 7.19 4.44 -16.78
N GLU A 46 6.38 5.50 -16.73
CA GLU A 46 5.19 5.56 -15.88
C GLU A 46 4.09 4.56 -16.29
N GLN A 47 4.01 4.23 -17.58
CA GLN A 47 3.06 3.25 -18.13
C GLN A 47 3.53 1.81 -18.00
N GLU A 48 4.83 1.57 -17.93
CA GLU A 48 5.37 0.23 -17.71
C GLU A 48 5.14 -0.19 -16.25
N GLU A 49 4.27 -1.15 -16.02
CA GLU A 49 3.83 -1.67 -14.73
C GLU A 49 4.96 -2.18 -13.82
N ASN A 50 6.17 -2.23 -14.30
CA ASN A 50 7.34 -2.80 -13.63
C ASN A 50 8.26 -1.74 -12.99
N VAL A 51 7.96 -0.45 -13.11
CA VAL A 51 8.75 0.59 -12.45
C VAL A 51 8.32 0.70 -11.00
N ILE A 52 8.90 -0.12 -10.22
CA ILE A 52 8.87 -0.02 -8.78
C ILE A 52 10.30 -0.41 -8.35
N ARG A 53 10.93 0.11 -7.27
CA ARG A 53 10.19 0.29 -6.09
C ARG A 53 11.07 0.39 -4.88
N ASN A 54 11.83 1.38 -4.77
CA ASN A 54 12.23 1.81 -3.44
C ASN A 54 11.32 2.96 -3.00
N VAL A 55 10.01 2.70 -2.95
CA VAL A 55 9.09 3.68 -2.41
C VAL A 55 9.13 3.57 -0.90
N ASN A 56 9.82 4.50 -0.25
CA ASN A 56 9.76 4.65 1.20
C ASN A 56 8.37 5.18 1.59
N TRP A 57 7.44 4.26 1.85
CA TRP A 57 6.17 4.63 2.43
C TRP A 57 6.24 4.63 3.96
N LYS A 58 5.57 5.57 4.59
CA LYS A 58 5.49 5.70 6.03
C LYS A 58 4.04 5.52 6.47
N LEU A 59 3.79 4.51 7.29
CA LEU A 59 2.49 4.32 7.91
C LEU A 59 2.24 5.45 8.91
N LYS A 60 1.17 6.20 8.70
CA LYS A 60 0.78 7.36 9.50
C LYS A 60 -0.25 6.99 10.55
N LYS A 61 -1.31 6.32 10.11
CA LYS A 61 -2.44 5.97 10.97
C LYS A 61 -3.10 4.68 10.51
N VAL A 62 -3.58 3.89 11.46
CA VAL A 62 -4.45 2.73 11.22
C VAL A 62 -5.62 2.80 12.18
N GLU A 63 -6.83 2.61 11.67
CA GLU A 63 -8.06 2.46 12.44
C GLU A 63 -8.74 1.14 12.06
N TRP A 64 -9.46 0.57 13.02
CA TRP A 64 -10.29 -0.59 12.73
C TRP A 64 -11.45 -0.70 13.69
N ASP A 65 -12.56 -1.19 13.16
CA ASP A 65 -13.79 -1.43 13.89
C ASP A 65 -14.26 -2.86 13.61
N ASN A 66 -14.62 -3.57 14.66
CA ASN A 66 -15.25 -4.89 14.61
C ASN A 66 -14.46 -5.95 13.81
N LEU A 67 -13.14 -5.83 13.77
CA LEU A 67 -12.25 -6.83 13.20
C LEU A 67 -11.77 -7.80 14.27
N PHE A 68 -11.89 -9.10 13.99
CA PHE A 68 -11.49 -10.20 14.88
C PHE A 68 -12.19 -10.15 16.24
N ASN A 69 -11.45 -9.93 17.32
CA ASN A 69 -11.95 -9.83 18.68
C ASN A 69 -12.13 -8.37 19.14
N TYR A 70 -11.86 -7.42 18.26
CA TYR A 70 -11.99 -6.00 18.56
C TYR A 70 -13.43 -5.53 18.36
N GLY A 71 -13.84 -4.56 19.17
CA GLY A 71 -15.05 -3.76 18.95
C GLY A 71 -14.75 -2.53 18.12
N GLU A 72 -15.46 -1.46 18.39
CA GLU A 72 -15.36 -0.19 17.67
C GLU A 72 -14.24 0.72 18.19
N SER A 73 -13.89 1.72 17.39
CA SER A 73 -13.03 2.85 17.75
C SER A 73 -11.59 2.49 18.14
N ASN A 74 -11.01 1.49 17.48
CA ASN A 74 -9.60 1.16 17.66
C ASN A 74 -8.74 1.94 16.68
N TYR A 75 -7.60 2.46 17.15
CA TYR A 75 -6.66 3.16 16.28
C TYR A 75 -5.24 3.15 16.83
N ILE A 76 -4.27 3.30 15.93
CA ILE A 76 -2.87 3.59 16.24
C ILE A 76 -2.43 4.77 15.37
N ASN A 77 -1.93 5.82 16.02
CA ASN A 77 -1.27 6.93 15.34
C ASN A 77 0.25 6.71 15.41
N PHE A 78 0.86 6.43 14.26
CA PHE A 78 2.29 6.15 14.13
C PHE A 78 3.14 7.42 14.08
N GLU A 79 2.56 8.61 13.83
CA GLU A 79 3.30 9.86 13.79
C GLU A 79 3.96 10.19 15.15
N ASN A 80 3.33 9.74 16.22
CA ASN A 80 3.81 9.96 17.60
C ASN A 80 4.75 8.83 18.09
N LEU A 81 4.99 7.80 17.27
CA LEU A 81 5.82 6.65 17.63
C LEU A 81 7.20 6.78 16.99
N ASN A 82 8.25 6.71 17.82
CA ASN A 82 9.63 6.77 17.36
C ASN A 82 10.43 5.60 17.92
N GLY A 83 11.34 5.05 17.10
CA GLY A 83 12.21 3.95 17.48
C GLY A 83 11.47 2.60 17.56
N ILE A 84 11.87 1.76 18.48
CA ILE A 84 11.28 0.42 18.68
C ILE A 84 10.09 0.52 19.61
N VAL A 85 8.93 0.08 19.15
CA VAL A 85 7.68 0.09 19.90
C VAL A 85 7.26 -1.34 20.25
N GLY A 86 7.02 -1.62 21.53
CA GLY A 86 6.56 -2.90 22.02
C GLY A 86 5.04 -2.93 22.23
N ILE A 87 4.36 -3.94 21.69
CA ILE A 87 2.95 -4.21 21.97
C ILE A 87 2.88 -5.34 23.01
N LEU A 88 2.48 -4.99 24.23
CA LEU A 88 2.41 -5.92 25.35
C LEU A 88 0.95 -6.33 25.64
N GLY A 89 0.77 -7.55 26.11
CA GLY A 89 -0.54 -8.07 26.46
C GLY A 89 -0.51 -9.59 26.66
N LYS A 90 -1.55 -10.12 27.29
CA LYS A 90 -1.72 -11.57 27.50
C LYS A 90 -1.79 -12.33 26.18
N ASN A 91 -1.51 -13.63 26.19
CA ASN A 91 -1.75 -14.47 25.03
C ASN A 91 -3.23 -14.44 24.66
N PHE A 92 -3.53 -14.51 23.36
CA PHE A 92 -4.88 -14.39 22.79
C PHE A 92 -5.58 -13.04 22.99
N SER A 93 -4.88 -11.98 23.46
CA SER A 93 -5.45 -10.62 23.59
C SER A 93 -5.61 -9.87 22.27
N GLY A 94 -5.29 -10.47 21.13
CA GLY A 94 -5.43 -9.84 19.82
C GLY A 94 -4.20 -9.10 19.30
N LYS A 95 -3.03 -9.15 19.96
CA LYS A 95 -1.80 -8.44 19.51
C LYS A 95 -1.48 -8.64 18.02
N SER A 96 -1.50 -9.89 17.55
CA SER A 96 -1.25 -10.21 16.15
C SER A 96 -2.36 -9.72 15.20
N SER A 97 -3.57 -9.57 15.72
CA SER A 97 -4.71 -9.09 14.92
C SER A 97 -4.59 -7.61 14.55
N ILE A 98 -3.74 -6.83 15.22
CA ILE A 98 -3.43 -5.45 14.84
C ILE A 98 -2.77 -5.42 13.44
N ILE A 99 -1.78 -6.29 13.23
CA ILE A 99 -1.12 -6.40 11.91
C ILE A 99 -2.11 -6.97 10.88
N ASP A 100 -2.88 -7.98 11.27
CA ASP A 100 -3.91 -8.55 10.38
C ASP A 100 -4.98 -7.52 9.99
N SER A 101 -5.29 -6.53 10.84
CA SER A 101 -6.19 -5.43 10.52
C SER A 101 -5.59 -4.51 9.44
N LEU A 102 -4.28 -4.21 9.52
CA LEU A 102 -3.59 -3.48 8.46
C LEU A 102 -3.57 -4.28 7.15
N LEU A 103 -3.24 -5.57 7.20
CA LEU A 103 -3.20 -6.44 6.02
C LEU A 103 -4.58 -6.58 5.36
N TYR A 104 -5.63 -6.68 6.16
CA TYR A 104 -7.00 -6.67 5.66
C TYR A 104 -7.31 -5.34 4.95
N THR A 105 -6.97 -4.22 5.57
CA THR A 105 -7.25 -2.89 5.02
C THR A 105 -6.58 -2.68 3.68
N VAL A 106 -5.27 -2.94 3.60
CA VAL A 106 -4.49 -2.66 2.38
C VAL A 106 -4.67 -3.77 1.34
N TYR A 107 -4.55 -5.04 1.73
CA TYR A 107 -4.44 -6.16 0.79
C TYR A 107 -5.66 -7.08 0.73
N ASN A 108 -6.69 -6.83 1.53
CA ASN A 108 -7.85 -7.73 1.69
C ASN A 108 -7.42 -9.16 2.09
N SER A 109 -6.44 -9.27 2.96
CA SER A 109 -5.84 -10.54 3.36
C SER A 109 -5.40 -10.52 4.84
N THR A 110 -4.82 -11.61 5.32
CA THR A 110 -4.24 -11.71 6.66
C THR A 110 -2.91 -12.44 6.60
N SER A 111 -2.12 -12.38 7.67
CA SER A 111 -0.85 -13.11 7.77
C SER A 111 -0.98 -14.63 7.60
N LYS A 112 -2.15 -15.18 7.79
CA LYS A 112 -2.46 -16.62 7.66
C LYS A 112 -3.15 -17.01 6.35
N ASN A 113 -3.32 -16.09 5.42
CA ASN A 113 -3.75 -16.24 4.01
C ASN A 113 -5.03 -17.06 3.71
N SER A 114 -5.72 -17.63 4.70
CA SER A 114 -6.79 -18.61 4.48
C SER A 114 -8.15 -18.20 5.03
N ARG A 115 -8.28 -16.98 5.56
CA ARG A 115 -9.55 -16.57 6.19
C ARG A 115 -10.47 -15.90 5.18
N LYS A 116 -11.70 -16.38 5.08
CA LYS A 116 -12.78 -15.67 4.38
C LYS A 116 -13.12 -14.39 5.15
N ASN A 117 -13.48 -13.32 4.46
CA ASN A 117 -13.83 -12.04 5.09
C ASN A 117 -14.95 -12.17 6.12
N LEU A 118 -15.88 -13.10 5.91
CA LEU A 118 -16.89 -13.45 6.92
C LEU A 118 -16.30 -13.77 8.30
N ASN A 119 -15.13 -14.42 8.35
CA ASN A 119 -14.46 -14.82 9.58
C ASN A 119 -13.55 -13.72 10.17
N LEU A 120 -13.41 -12.60 9.48
CA LEU A 120 -12.67 -11.43 9.97
C LEU A 120 -13.59 -10.50 10.76
N ILE A 121 -14.88 -10.47 10.40
CA ILE A 121 -15.90 -9.68 11.10
C ILE A 121 -16.10 -10.29 12.50
N ASN A 122 -16.12 -9.46 13.52
CA ASN A 122 -16.42 -9.89 14.89
C ASN A 122 -17.71 -10.70 14.91
N GLN A 123 -17.73 -11.77 15.70
CA GLN A 123 -18.87 -12.70 15.71
C GLN A 123 -20.18 -12.04 16.13
N ASN A 124 -20.09 -11.02 16.99
CA ASN A 124 -21.23 -10.30 17.54
C ASN A 124 -21.70 -9.13 16.66
N GLU A 125 -21.00 -8.86 15.55
CA GLU A 125 -21.22 -7.70 14.71
C GLU A 125 -21.55 -8.12 13.27
N ASP A 126 -22.30 -7.27 12.56
CA ASP A 126 -22.69 -7.53 11.18
C ASP A 126 -21.75 -6.94 10.13
N SER A 127 -20.92 -6.01 10.54
CA SER A 127 -19.93 -5.35 9.67
C SER A 127 -18.61 -5.10 10.36
N CYS A 128 -17.57 -4.86 9.57
CA CYS A 128 -16.28 -4.39 10.05
C CYS A 128 -15.71 -3.34 9.09
N ARG A 129 -14.79 -2.54 9.62
CA ARG A 129 -14.10 -1.48 8.90
C ARG A 129 -12.60 -1.52 9.22
N GLY A 130 -11.79 -1.30 8.21
CA GLY A 130 -10.37 -0.99 8.35
C GLY A 130 -10.04 0.28 7.60
N TYR A 131 -9.21 1.14 8.17
CA TYR A 131 -8.77 2.39 7.56
C TYR A 131 -7.27 2.57 7.78
N ALA A 132 -6.54 3.03 6.75
CA ALA A 132 -5.12 3.31 6.82
C ALA A 132 -4.76 4.60 6.10
N GLU A 133 -3.88 5.38 6.70
CA GLU A 133 -3.21 6.53 6.08
C GLU A 133 -1.72 6.21 5.92
N ILE A 134 -1.20 6.39 4.70
CA ILE A 134 0.17 6.04 4.35
C ILE A 134 0.76 7.19 3.53
N ASP A 135 1.88 7.73 3.98
CA ASP A 135 2.60 8.80 3.30
C ASP A 135 3.66 8.23 2.35
N ILE A 136 3.71 8.77 1.13
CA ILE A 136 4.75 8.54 0.14
C ILE A 136 5.16 9.89 -0.44
N GLY A 137 6.37 10.33 -0.13
CA GLY A 137 6.84 11.67 -0.52
C GLY A 137 5.92 12.76 0.00
N THR A 138 5.35 13.55 -0.89
CA THR A 138 4.41 14.66 -0.58
C THR A 138 2.94 14.25 -0.62
N LYS A 139 2.63 12.96 -0.71
CA LYS A 139 1.27 12.46 -0.86
C LYS A 139 0.88 11.58 0.30
N THR A 140 -0.34 11.77 0.80
CA THR A 140 -0.98 10.86 1.76
C THR A 140 -2.04 10.03 1.05
N TYR A 141 -1.87 8.72 1.07
CA TYR A 141 -2.82 7.75 0.56
C TYR A 141 -3.74 7.28 1.67
N LYS A 142 -5.04 7.27 1.40
CA LYS A 142 -6.09 6.85 2.33
C LYS A 142 -6.80 5.64 1.76
N ILE A 143 -6.83 4.56 2.51
CA ILE A 143 -7.50 3.31 2.14
C ILE A 143 -8.54 3.01 3.21
N GLU A 144 -9.79 2.84 2.80
CA GLU A 144 -10.86 2.36 3.67
C GLU A 144 -11.46 1.09 3.09
N ARG A 145 -11.56 0.06 3.89
CA ARG A 145 -12.15 -1.23 3.50
C ARG A 145 -13.22 -1.63 4.49
N THR A 146 -14.40 -1.98 3.98
CA THR A 146 -15.53 -2.44 4.76
C THR A 146 -15.96 -3.83 4.33
N SER A 147 -16.44 -4.63 5.27
CA SER A 147 -17.10 -5.90 4.96
C SER A 147 -18.37 -6.02 5.76
N GLU A 148 -19.45 -6.49 5.11
CA GLU A 148 -20.77 -6.67 5.70
C GLU A 148 -21.24 -8.10 5.51
N LYS A 149 -21.85 -8.67 6.55
CA LYS A 149 -22.51 -9.97 6.49
C LYS A 149 -23.83 -9.87 5.73
N TYR A 150 -24.08 -10.78 4.84
CA TYR A 150 -25.38 -10.89 4.17
C TYR A 150 -25.82 -12.34 4.00
N LYS A 151 -27.13 -12.55 3.97
CA LYS A 151 -27.72 -13.87 3.74
C LYS A 151 -27.90 -14.10 2.24
N LYS A 152 -27.31 -15.19 1.76
CA LYS A 152 -27.47 -15.65 0.37
C LYS A 152 -28.29 -16.91 0.34
N LYS A 153 -29.33 -16.92 -0.51
CA LYS A 153 -30.14 -18.11 -0.79
C LYS A 153 -29.61 -18.80 -2.03
N LEU A 154 -29.09 -20.02 -1.88
CA LEU A 154 -28.67 -20.86 -3.01
C LEU A 154 -29.36 -22.23 -2.90
N LYS A 155 -30.13 -22.63 -3.92
CA LYS A 155 -30.81 -23.93 -3.98
C LYS A 155 -31.63 -24.24 -2.71
N GLY A 156 -32.34 -23.24 -2.18
CA GLY A 156 -33.19 -23.40 -0.99
C GLY A 156 -32.45 -23.41 0.35
N LYS A 157 -31.13 -23.33 0.39
CA LYS A 157 -30.34 -23.19 1.61
C LYS A 157 -29.89 -21.73 1.79
N GLU A 158 -30.05 -21.22 2.99
CA GLU A 158 -29.51 -19.93 3.37
C GLU A 158 -28.05 -20.11 3.85
N THR A 159 -27.14 -19.35 3.28
CA THR A 159 -25.75 -19.25 3.70
C THR A 159 -25.42 -17.83 4.07
N LEU A 160 -24.59 -17.65 5.11
CA LEU A 160 -24.06 -16.35 5.48
C LEU A 160 -22.75 -16.13 4.72
N GLU A 161 -22.67 -15.00 4.00
CA GLU A 161 -21.49 -14.56 3.27
C GLU A 161 -21.11 -13.14 3.67
N ALA A 162 -19.94 -12.65 3.27
CA ALA A 162 -19.54 -11.28 3.44
C ALA A 162 -19.30 -10.60 2.08
N LYS A 163 -19.84 -9.40 1.93
CA LYS A 163 -19.52 -8.48 0.83
C LYS A 163 -18.47 -7.51 1.33
N THR A 164 -17.48 -7.24 0.49
CA THR A 164 -16.39 -6.32 0.81
C THR A 164 -16.33 -5.23 -0.24
N ASP A 165 -16.22 -3.98 0.23
CA ASP A 165 -16.01 -2.79 -0.59
C ASP A 165 -14.70 -2.10 -0.15
N VAL A 166 -14.11 -1.28 -1.04
CA VAL A 166 -12.88 -0.55 -0.76
C VAL A 166 -12.91 0.82 -1.43
N GLU A 167 -12.44 1.82 -0.69
CA GLU A 167 -12.19 3.18 -1.17
C GLU A 167 -10.70 3.48 -1.10
N PHE A 168 -10.19 4.13 -2.12
CA PHE A 168 -8.79 4.49 -2.24
C PHE A 168 -8.66 5.92 -2.76
N ASN A 169 -8.09 6.80 -1.94
CA ASN A 169 -7.94 8.22 -2.22
C ASN A 169 -6.48 8.65 -1.99
N VAL A 170 -6.07 9.72 -2.66
CA VAL A 170 -4.79 10.38 -2.44
C VAL A 170 -5.01 11.85 -2.18
N CYS A 171 -4.29 12.40 -1.19
CA CYS A 171 -4.23 13.82 -0.89
C CYS A 171 -2.79 14.30 -1.15
N ASP A 172 -2.64 15.33 -1.95
CA ASP A 172 -1.36 16.02 -2.13
C ASP A 172 -1.17 17.03 -0.98
N LEU A 173 -0.10 16.85 -0.21
CA LEU A 173 0.17 17.67 0.98
C LEU A 173 0.59 19.11 0.63
N LEU A 174 1.06 19.35 -0.60
CA LEU A 174 1.50 20.69 -1.04
C LEU A 174 0.32 21.52 -1.52
N THR A 175 -0.59 20.91 -2.28
CA THR A 175 -1.74 21.60 -2.88
C THR A 175 -3.01 21.48 -2.07
N GLY A 176 -3.10 20.46 -1.20
CA GLY A 176 -4.33 20.08 -0.50
C GLY A 176 -5.37 19.41 -1.40
N GLU A 177 -5.03 19.12 -2.65
CA GLU A 177 -5.93 18.47 -3.60
C GLU A 177 -6.14 16.99 -3.22
N GLU A 178 -7.40 16.59 -3.16
CA GLU A 178 -7.79 15.19 -2.91
C GLU A 178 -8.35 14.56 -4.17
N LYS A 179 -7.85 13.37 -4.53
CA LYS A 179 -8.24 12.64 -5.74
C LYS A 179 -8.59 11.21 -5.41
N SER A 180 -9.70 10.70 -5.97
CA SER A 180 -10.03 9.28 -5.89
C SER A 180 -9.17 8.47 -6.88
N LEU A 181 -8.66 7.35 -6.39
CA LEU A 181 -7.94 6.33 -7.15
C LEU A 181 -8.75 5.04 -7.30
N ASN A 182 -10.06 5.13 -7.02
CA ASN A 182 -10.97 4.01 -7.21
C ASN A 182 -11.03 3.59 -8.69
N GLY A 183 -11.04 2.30 -8.92
CA GLY A 183 -11.45 1.75 -10.22
C GLY A 183 -12.97 1.68 -10.35
N THR A 184 -13.44 1.22 -11.49
CA THR A 184 -14.88 0.98 -11.75
C THR A 184 -15.42 -0.21 -10.94
N THR A 185 -14.54 -1.07 -10.49
CA THR A 185 -14.83 -2.23 -9.64
C THR A 185 -13.87 -2.29 -8.47
N ARG A 186 -14.29 -3.03 -7.41
CA ARG A 186 -13.39 -3.31 -6.27
C ARG A 186 -12.08 -3.98 -6.71
N ILE A 187 -12.14 -4.90 -7.68
CA ILE A 187 -10.94 -5.62 -8.17
C ILE A 187 -9.95 -4.63 -8.79
N GLU A 188 -10.44 -3.67 -9.54
CA GLU A 188 -9.63 -2.62 -10.15
C GLU A 188 -9.05 -1.66 -9.09
N THR A 189 -9.82 -1.31 -8.05
CA THR A 189 -9.31 -0.54 -6.92
C THR A 189 -8.21 -1.31 -6.16
N ASP A 190 -8.42 -2.61 -5.90
CA ASP A 190 -7.40 -3.48 -5.31
C ASP A 190 -6.13 -3.58 -6.19
N TYR A 191 -6.28 -3.54 -7.51
CA TYR A 191 -5.15 -3.48 -8.44
C TYR A 191 -4.40 -2.15 -8.32
N ASN A 192 -5.11 -1.01 -8.27
CA ASN A 192 -4.50 0.31 -8.10
C ASN A 192 -3.71 0.42 -6.78
N ILE A 193 -4.24 -0.17 -5.70
CA ILE A 193 -3.53 -0.25 -4.41
C ILE A 193 -2.23 -1.04 -4.58
N ARG A 194 -2.27 -2.23 -5.21
CA ARG A 194 -1.08 -3.06 -5.42
C ARG A 194 -0.03 -2.41 -6.32
N ARG A 195 -0.44 -1.58 -7.27
CA ARG A 195 0.51 -0.82 -8.10
C ARG A 195 1.34 0.15 -7.28
N ILE A 196 0.82 0.68 -6.18
CA ILE A 196 1.50 1.68 -5.34
C ILE A 196 2.25 1.01 -4.19
N PHE A 197 1.64 0.04 -3.52
CA PHE A 197 2.18 -0.56 -2.29
C PHE A 197 2.83 -1.93 -2.49
N GLY A 198 2.81 -2.47 -3.69
CA GLY A 198 3.26 -3.83 -3.95
C GLY A 198 2.22 -4.89 -3.57
N THR A 199 2.65 -6.15 -3.57
CA THR A 199 1.80 -7.29 -3.17
C THR A 199 1.91 -7.57 -1.67
N ILE A 200 0.96 -8.33 -1.13
CA ILE A 200 1.06 -8.80 0.27
C ILE A 200 2.31 -9.67 0.48
N ASP A 201 2.71 -10.46 -0.51
CA ASP A 201 3.91 -11.30 -0.41
C ASP A 201 5.17 -10.44 -0.31
N ASP A 202 5.25 -9.34 -1.08
CA ASP A 202 6.34 -8.36 -0.98
C ASP A 202 6.39 -7.78 0.45
N PHE A 203 5.24 -7.39 1.01
CA PHE A 203 5.16 -6.85 2.37
C PHE A 203 5.56 -7.89 3.43
N LEU A 204 5.04 -9.12 3.35
CA LEU A 204 5.31 -10.18 4.32
C LEU A 204 6.78 -10.61 4.30
N LEU A 205 7.45 -10.54 3.14
CA LEU A 205 8.84 -10.96 3.00
C LEU A 205 9.84 -9.84 3.36
N THR A 206 9.47 -8.57 3.21
CA THR A 206 10.40 -7.45 3.40
C THR A 206 10.15 -6.65 4.67
N SER A 207 8.89 -6.51 5.08
CA SER A 207 8.47 -5.58 6.13
C SER A 207 7.94 -6.29 7.39
N MET A 208 7.76 -7.60 7.33
CA MET A 208 7.21 -8.36 8.46
C MET A 208 8.03 -9.61 8.75
N ALA A 209 8.41 -9.81 10.01
CA ALA A 209 8.95 -11.08 10.51
C ALA A 209 7.87 -11.80 11.32
N SER A 210 7.38 -12.95 10.84
CA SER A 210 6.39 -13.74 11.57
C SER A 210 7.05 -14.62 12.64
N GLN A 211 6.32 -14.90 13.70
CA GLN A 211 6.81 -15.82 14.76
C GLN A 211 7.05 -17.24 14.25
N MET A 212 6.31 -17.67 13.23
CA MET A 212 6.39 -19.04 12.68
C MET A 212 7.50 -19.19 11.64
N ASP A 213 7.82 -18.11 10.92
CA ASP A 213 8.89 -18.08 9.93
C ASP A 213 9.57 -16.71 9.90
N PRO A 214 10.40 -16.40 10.90
CA PRO A 214 11.06 -15.10 11.03
C PRO A 214 12.13 -14.85 9.96
N LEU A 215 12.53 -15.87 9.22
CA LEU A 215 13.56 -15.83 8.20
C LEU A 215 13.04 -16.25 6.83
N SER A 216 11.74 -16.05 6.57
CA SER A 216 11.09 -16.48 5.32
C SER A 216 11.83 -16.02 4.09
N TYR A 217 12.29 -14.76 4.04
CA TYR A 217 13.08 -14.24 2.93
C TYR A 217 14.40 -15.01 2.74
N LEU A 218 15.10 -15.38 3.81
CA LEU A 218 16.37 -16.10 3.73
C LEU A 218 16.18 -17.57 3.30
N ASN A 219 15.02 -18.12 3.60
CA ASN A 219 14.67 -19.50 3.24
C ASN A 219 14.14 -19.63 1.81
N GLU A 220 13.78 -18.51 1.15
CA GLU A 220 13.35 -18.52 -0.25
C GLU A 220 14.48 -18.87 -1.20
N GLY A 221 14.15 -19.51 -2.31
CA GLY A 221 15.10 -19.84 -3.38
C GLY A 221 15.73 -18.60 -4.01
N SER A 222 16.93 -18.76 -4.58
CA SER A 222 17.71 -17.67 -5.18
C SER A 222 16.94 -16.88 -6.24
N THR A 223 16.11 -17.54 -7.02
CA THR A 223 15.26 -16.91 -8.06
C THR A 223 14.26 -15.95 -7.46
N LYS A 224 13.52 -16.38 -6.42
CA LYS A 224 12.51 -15.55 -5.75
C LYS A 224 13.14 -14.40 -4.97
N ARG A 225 14.31 -14.63 -4.34
CA ARG A 225 15.05 -13.55 -3.69
C ARG A 225 15.53 -12.48 -4.67
N LYS A 226 16.02 -12.88 -5.86
CA LYS A 226 16.39 -11.96 -6.94
C LYS A 226 15.18 -11.17 -7.46
N GLU A 227 14.06 -11.83 -7.64
CA GLU A 227 12.81 -11.17 -8.06
C GLU A 227 12.35 -10.12 -7.06
N ILE A 228 12.45 -10.38 -5.77
CA ILE A 228 12.11 -9.44 -4.69
C ILE A 228 13.08 -8.25 -4.65
N LEU A 229 14.39 -8.50 -4.81
CA LEU A 229 15.42 -7.45 -4.78
C LEU A 229 15.50 -6.66 -6.09
N GLY A 230 15.05 -7.24 -7.19
CA GLY A 230 15.07 -6.60 -8.51
C GLY A 230 13.81 -5.80 -8.84
N LYS A 231 12.87 -5.80 -7.93
CA LYS A 231 11.69 -4.94 -7.94
C LYS A 231 12.01 -3.68 -7.12
#